data_782b166a84ed5a4575df530671fd7d33
#
_entry.id   782b166a84ed5a4575df530671fd7d33
#
_cell.length_a   1.000
_cell.length_b   1.000
_cell.length_c   1.000
_cell.angle_alpha   90.00
_cell.angle_beta   90.00
_cell.angle_gamma   90.00
#
_symmetry.space_group_name_H-M   'P 1'
#
loop_
_entity.id
_entity.type
_entity.pdbx_description
1 polymer ?
#
loop_
_entity_poly.entity_id
_entity_poly.type
_entity_poly.pdbx_seq_one_letter_code
_entity_poly.pdbx_strand_id
1 'polypeptide(L)'
;KTEEQIYFDISNLYYNGQLLLRQLSFIDSNIVNTSKLLKNMQLLKEQLMAKGTDVSKVQLQKEQLETQKESVSSKYEQVMNALKFAMGISLDQIMQIEQEIPYKKSNEYSSTPAIDIRLANTQSKLLLSELNTLKKSKLPSVSLFGTYGKTGFGYDKQPNDFLKFYPIGFAGVQISYP
;
A
#
# COMPACT_ATOMS: atom_id res chain seq x y z
N LYS A 1 -5.73 -1.56 7.20
CA LYS A 1 -5.51 -1.81 5.77
C LYS A 1 -6.86 -1.84 5.08
N THR A 2 -6.96 -1.27 3.89
CA THR A 2 -8.15 -1.38 3.06
C THR A 2 -8.25 -2.80 2.49
N GLU A 3 -9.45 -3.23 2.14
CA GLU A 3 -9.68 -4.54 1.52
C GLU A 3 -8.83 -4.72 0.25
N GLU A 4 -8.73 -3.70 -0.60
CA GLU A 4 -7.90 -3.69 -1.80
C GLU A 4 -6.41 -3.91 -1.50
N GLN A 5 -5.89 -3.31 -0.43
CA GLN A 5 -4.49 -3.55 -0.01
C GLN A 5 -4.25 -4.98 0.44
N ILE A 6 -5.22 -5.59 1.10
CA ILE A 6 -5.13 -7.01 1.53
C ILE A 6 -5.10 -7.91 0.30
N TYR A 7 -6.00 -7.70 -0.67
CA TYR A 7 -5.99 -8.46 -1.92
C TYR A 7 -4.69 -8.28 -2.70
N PHE A 8 -4.16 -7.07 -2.77
CA PHE A 8 -2.89 -6.78 -3.43
C PHE A 8 -1.72 -7.50 -2.76
N ASP A 9 -1.63 -7.43 -1.43
CA ASP A 9 -0.57 -8.08 -0.65
C ASP A 9 -0.62 -9.62 -0.83
N ILE A 10 -1.80 -10.23 -0.73
CA ILE A 10 -2.00 -11.67 -0.93
C ILE A 10 -1.62 -12.08 -2.36
N SER A 11 -2.06 -11.31 -3.36
CA SER A 11 -1.74 -11.60 -4.75
C SER A 11 -0.24 -11.53 -5.02
N ASN A 12 0.44 -10.52 -4.49
CA ASN A 12 1.89 -10.39 -4.60
C ASN A 12 2.63 -11.56 -3.96
N LEU A 13 2.25 -11.97 -2.75
CA LEU A 13 2.85 -13.10 -2.06
C LEU A 13 2.62 -14.41 -2.84
N TYR A 14 1.41 -14.60 -3.38
CA TYR A 14 1.08 -15.78 -4.19
C TYR A 14 1.93 -15.87 -5.46
N TYR A 15 2.02 -14.79 -6.24
CA TYR A 15 2.84 -14.77 -7.46
C TYR A 15 4.35 -14.87 -7.18
N ASN A 16 4.83 -14.28 -6.07
CA ASN A 16 6.19 -14.48 -5.61
C ASN A 16 6.46 -15.94 -5.25
N GLY A 17 5.53 -16.62 -4.58
CA GLY A 17 5.62 -18.05 -4.31
C GLY A 17 5.72 -18.88 -5.59
N GLN A 18 4.90 -18.58 -6.60
CA GLN A 18 4.96 -19.26 -7.91
C GLN A 18 6.31 -19.03 -8.61
N LEU A 19 6.83 -17.79 -8.57
CA LEU A 19 8.14 -17.46 -9.15
C LEU A 19 9.26 -18.29 -8.50
N LEU A 20 9.26 -18.37 -7.17
CA LEU A 20 10.24 -19.14 -6.41
C LEU A 20 10.16 -20.65 -6.70
N LEU A 21 8.94 -21.21 -6.85
CA LEU A 21 8.76 -22.60 -7.28
C LEU A 21 9.35 -22.88 -8.66
N ARG A 22 9.13 -21.97 -9.63
CA ARG A 22 9.75 -22.09 -10.96
C ARG A 22 11.27 -21.98 -10.90
N GLN A 23 11.79 -21.10 -10.06
CA GLN A 23 13.22 -20.95 -9.85
C GLN A 23 13.82 -22.22 -9.23
N LEU A 24 13.15 -22.85 -8.25
CA LEU A 24 13.56 -24.14 -7.68
C LEU A 24 13.61 -25.24 -8.76
N SER A 25 12.56 -25.37 -9.56
CA SER A 25 12.51 -26.35 -10.66
C SER A 25 13.61 -26.14 -11.68
N PHE A 26 13.94 -24.88 -11.99
CA PHE A 26 15.06 -24.54 -12.89
C PHE A 26 16.42 -24.94 -12.29
N ILE A 27 16.64 -24.63 -11.00
CA ILE A 27 17.89 -24.99 -10.29
C ILE A 27 18.01 -26.53 -10.20
N ASP A 28 16.92 -27.25 -9.90
CA ASP A 28 16.92 -28.71 -9.87
C ASP A 28 17.31 -29.32 -11.21
N SER A 29 16.78 -28.78 -12.30
CA SER A 29 17.14 -29.21 -13.64
C SER A 29 18.64 -28.99 -13.93
N ASN A 30 19.19 -27.85 -13.48
CA ASN A 30 20.60 -27.54 -13.62
C ASN A 30 21.48 -28.46 -12.76
N ILE A 31 21.06 -28.80 -11.53
CA ILE A 31 21.78 -29.75 -10.66
C ILE A 31 21.84 -31.14 -11.32
N VAL A 32 20.71 -31.61 -11.90
CA VAL A 32 20.66 -32.88 -12.64
C VAL A 32 21.63 -32.87 -13.82
N ASN A 33 21.64 -31.79 -14.62
CA ASN A 33 22.52 -31.67 -15.79
C ASN A 33 24.00 -31.59 -15.37
N THR A 34 24.29 -30.80 -14.34
CA THR A 34 25.67 -30.68 -13.81
C THR A 34 26.13 -31.98 -13.19
N SER A 35 25.25 -32.76 -12.54
CA SER A 35 25.58 -34.08 -12.01
C SER A 35 25.92 -35.07 -13.14
N LYS A 36 25.19 -35.04 -14.27
CA LYS A 36 25.51 -35.85 -15.45
C LYS A 36 26.88 -35.43 -16.04
N LEU A 37 27.11 -34.11 -16.13
CA LEU A 37 28.41 -33.60 -16.60
C LEU A 37 29.55 -34.03 -15.70
N LEU A 38 29.37 -33.93 -14.38
CA LEU A 38 30.38 -34.37 -13.40
C LEU A 38 30.74 -35.83 -13.59
N LYS A 39 29.73 -36.72 -13.73
CA LYS A 39 29.94 -38.14 -14.01
C LYS A 39 30.76 -38.38 -15.27
N ASN A 40 30.43 -37.68 -16.37
CA ASN A 40 31.15 -37.78 -17.62
C ASN A 40 32.63 -37.29 -17.48
N MET A 41 32.82 -36.18 -16.78
CA MET A 41 34.19 -35.65 -16.54
C MET A 41 35.02 -36.57 -15.65
N GLN A 42 34.40 -37.26 -14.70
CA GLN A 42 35.10 -38.30 -13.89
C GLN A 42 35.57 -39.48 -14.75
N LEU A 43 34.69 -39.98 -15.65
CA LEU A 43 35.03 -41.05 -16.59
C LEU A 43 36.18 -40.64 -17.53
N LEU A 44 36.13 -39.42 -18.07
CA LEU A 44 37.19 -38.89 -18.93
C LEU A 44 38.52 -38.74 -18.18
N LYS A 45 38.48 -38.38 -16.90
CA LYS A 45 39.67 -38.31 -16.04
C LYS A 45 40.24 -39.69 -15.82
N GLU A 46 39.44 -40.72 -15.59
CA GLU A 46 39.89 -42.11 -15.45
C GLU A 46 40.58 -42.61 -16.73
N GLN A 47 40.15 -42.12 -17.90
CA GLN A 47 40.76 -42.42 -19.19
C GLN A 47 41.94 -41.50 -19.54
N LEU A 48 42.41 -40.67 -18.58
CA LEU A 48 43.45 -39.67 -18.78
C LEU A 48 43.17 -38.60 -19.85
N MET A 49 41.89 -38.43 -20.22
CA MET A 49 41.43 -37.46 -21.21
C MET A 49 40.97 -36.12 -20.62
N ALA A 50 40.79 -36.01 -19.30
CA ALA A 50 40.46 -34.79 -18.59
C ALA A 50 41.39 -34.57 -17.37
N LYS A 51 41.59 -33.29 -17.04
CA LYS A 51 42.41 -32.91 -15.86
C LYS A 51 41.57 -32.98 -14.59
N GLY A 52 42.22 -33.33 -13.47
CA GLY A 52 41.55 -33.31 -12.16
C GLY A 52 40.95 -31.95 -11.78
N THR A 53 41.59 -30.85 -12.19
CA THR A 53 41.13 -29.49 -11.98
C THR A 53 39.78 -29.19 -12.67
N ASP A 54 39.55 -29.83 -13.83
CA ASP A 54 38.26 -29.61 -14.56
C ASP A 54 37.13 -30.35 -13.88
N VAL A 55 37.38 -31.55 -13.33
CA VAL A 55 36.43 -32.26 -12.47
C VAL A 55 36.07 -31.43 -11.22
N SER A 56 37.10 -30.86 -10.56
CA SER A 56 36.91 -30.05 -9.36
C SER A 56 36.09 -28.78 -9.65
N LYS A 57 36.24 -28.14 -10.82
CA LYS A 57 35.44 -27.00 -11.22
C LYS A 57 33.97 -27.38 -11.37
N VAL A 58 33.64 -28.49 -12.01
CA VAL A 58 32.28 -28.96 -12.18
C VAL A 58 31.65 -29.36 -10.84
N GLN A 59 32.46 -29.97 -9.96
CA GLN A 59 32.04 -30.28 -8.60
C GLN A 59 31.66 -29.01 -7.82
N LEU A 60 32.53 -27.99 -7.84
CA LEU A 60 32.28 -26.71 -7.19
C LEU A 60 31.00 -26.03 -7.76
N GLN A 61 30.81 -26.08 -9.07
CA GLN A 61 29.59 -25.54 -9.70
C GLN A 61 28.34 -26.26 -9.21
N LYS A 62 28.40 -27.59 -9.04
CA LYS A 62 27.25 -28.34 -8.47
C LYS A 62 26.97 -27.92 -7.03
N GLU A 63 27.97 -27.80 -6.18
CA GLU A 63 27.85 -27.36 -4.79
C GLU A 63 27.27 -25.94 -4.69
N GLN A 64 27.66 -25.03 -5.58
CA GLN A 64 27.08 -23.68 -5.67
C GLN A 64 25.60 -23.72 -6.02
N LEU A 65 25.17 -24.58 -6.95
CA LEU A 65 23.76 -24.75 -7.30
C LEU A 65 22.96 -25.33 -6.13
N GLU A 66 23.53 -26.28 -5.38
CA GLU A 66 22.91 -26.87 -4.20
C GLU A 66 22.69 -25.81 -3.10
N THR A 67 23.71 -24.99 -2.83
CA THR A 67 23.61 -23.85 -1.90
C THR A 67 22.56 -22.82 -2.36
N GLN A 68 22.52 -22.54 -3.67
CA GLN A 68 21.51 -21.65 -4.23
C GLN A 68 20.10 -22.22 -4.08
N LYS A 69 19.92 -23.53 -4.26
CA LYS A 69 18.65 -24.23 -4.03
C LYS A 69 18.18 -24.05 -2.59
N GLU A 70 19.05 -24.27 -1.60
CA GLU A 70 18.72 -24.09 -0.18
C GLU A 70 18.27 -22.66 0.11
N SER A 71 19.00 -21.67 -0.41
CA SER A 71 18.65 -20.26 -0.25
C SER A 71 17.27 -19.92 -0.83
N VAL A 72 16.96 -20.43 -2.04
CA VAL A 72 15.67 -20.20 -2.67
C VAL A 72 14.55 -20.97 -1.95
N SER A 73 14.84 -22.19 -1.46
CA SER A 73 13.88 -22.97 -0.66
C SER A 73 13.51 -22.24 0.63
N SER A 74 14.48 -21.69 1.35
CA SER A 74 14.21 -20.90 2.56
C SER A 74 13.38 -19.65 2.27
N LYS A 75 13.64 -18.97 1.15
CA LYS A 75 12.83 -17.83 0.71
C LYS A 75 11.39 -18.25 0.38
N TYR A 76 11.22 -19.38 -0.27
CA TYR A 76 9.92 -19.94 -0.57
C TYR A 76 9.12 -20.20 0.71
N GLU A 77 9.71 -20.84 1.71
CA GLU A 77 9.08 -21.08 3.01
C GLU A 77 8.68 -19.77 3.71
N GLN A 78 9.54 -18.76 3.68
CA GLN A 78 9.23 -17.43 4.23
C GLN A 78 8.03 -16.79 3.54
N VAL A 79 7.98 -16.83 2.20
CA VAL A 79 6.86 -16.30 1.43
C VAL A 79 5.57 -17.07 1.71
N MET A 80 5.66 -18.41 1.82
CA MET A 80 4.50 -19.25 2.17
C MET A 80 3.98 -18.95 3.57
N ASN A 81 4.85 -18.75 4.54
CA ASN A 81 4.46 -18.37 5.90
C ASN A 81 3.82 -16.97 5.94
N ALA A 82 4.38 -16.01 5.18
CA ALA A 82 3.79 -14.68 5.03
C ALA A 82 2.42 -14.73 4.37
N LEU A 83 2.24 -15.58 3.35
CA LEU A 83 0.97 -15.79 2.67
C LEU A 83 -0.08 -16.40 3.60
N LYS A 84 0.27 -17.45 4.35
CA LYS A 84 -0.61 -18.05 5.37
C LYS A 84 -1.03 -17.00 6.40
N PHE A 85 -0.09 -16.22 6.90
CA PHE A 85 -0.37 -15.15 7.85
C PHE A 85 -1.32 -14.08 7.27
N ALA A 86 -1.08 -13.64 6.03
CA ALA A 86 -1.93 -12.65 5.36
C ALA A 86 -3.36 -13.17 5.12
N MET A 87 -3.53 -14.48 4.93
CA MET A 87 -4.82 -15.15 4.75
C MET A 87 -5.48 -15.57 6.08
N GLY A 88 -4.81 -15.40 7.22
CA GLY A 88 -5.31 -15.84 8.53
C GLY A 88 -5.32 -17.35 8.71
N ILE A 89 -4.49 -18.09 7.97
CA ILE A 89 -4.37 -19.56 8.04
C ILE A 89 -3.26 -19.92 9.04
N SER A 90 -3.47 -21.01 9.80
CA SER A 90 -2.42 -21.52 10.70
C SER A 90 -1.16 -21.91 9.93
N LEU A 91 0.01 -21.64 10.51
CA LEU A 91 1.31 -21.97 9.90
C LEU A 91 1.50 -23.47 9.72
N ASP A 92 0.87 -24.28 10.57
CA ASP A 92 0.97 -25.75 10.52
C ASP A 92 0.14 -26.38 9.39
N GLN A 93 -0.78 -25.60 8.80
CA GLN A 93 -1.62 -26.11 7.72
C GLN A 93 -0.81 -26.25 6.44
N ILE A 94 -0.90 -27.41 5.80
CA ILE A 94 -0.24 -27.65 4.50
C ILE A 94 -1.00 -26.87 3.42
N MET A 95 -0.29 -26.01 2.72
CA MET A 95 -0.80 -25.24 1.60
C MET A 95 0.13 -25.42 0.39
N GLN A 96 -0.44 -25.67 -0.77
CA GLN A 96 0.29 -25.76 -2.03
C GLN A 96 -0.19 -24.69 -2.98
N ILE A 97 0.76 -24.13 -3.72
CA ILE A 97 0.50 -23.13 -4.78
C ILE A 97 0.56 -23.86 -6.13
N GLU A 98 -0.36 -23.54 -7.03
CA GLU A 98 -0.31 -24.03 -8.39
C GLU A 98 0.92 -23.48 -9.13
N GLN A 99 1.61 -24.37 -9.87
CA GLN A 99 2.84 -23.99 -10.58
C GLN A 99 2.55 -23.18 -11.85
N GLU A 100 1.37 -23.33 -12.44
CA GLU A 100 1.00 -22.62 -13.66
C GLU A 100 0.30 -21.31 -13.35
N ILE A 101 0.75 -20.24 -13.98
CA ILE A 101 0.05 -18.96 -13.98
C ILE A 101 -0.89 -18.96 -15.17
N PRO A 102 -2.21 -19.08 -14.99
CA PRO A 102 -3.14 -19.01 -16.10
C PRO A 102 -3.08 -17.60 -16.70
N TYR A 103 -2.65 -17.52 -17.97
CA TYR A 103 -2.68 -16.26 -18.70
C TYR A 103 -4.14 -15.91 -19.00
N LYS A 104 -4.72 -15.05 -18.17
CA LYS A 104 -6.06 -14.51 -18.41
C LYS A 104 -5.92 -13.18 -19.14
N LYS A 105 -6.13 -13.20 -20.45
CA LYS A 105 -6.22 -11.97 -21.24
C LYS A 105 -7.49 -11.24 -20.79
N SER A 106 -7.34 -10.12 -20.11
CA SER A 106 -8.48 -9.24 -19.83
C SER A 106 -8.86 -8.56 -21.12
N ASN A 107 -10.00 -8.92 -21.70
CA ASN A 107 -10.52 -8.33 -22.92
C ASN A 107 -11.35 -7.06 -22.69
N GLU A 108 -11.63 -6.71 -21.46
CA GLU A 108 -12.43 -5.54 -21.12
C GLU A 108 -11.67 -4.61 -20.19
N TYR A 109 -11.19 -3.51 -20.75
CA TYR A 109 -10.83 -2.34 -19.94
C TYR A 109 -12.14 -1.69 -19.51
N SER A 110 -12.43 -1.73 -18.21
CA SER A 110 -13.50 -0.91 -17.66
C SER A 110 -13.17 0.56 -17.93
N SER A 111 -14.09 1.27 -18.60
CA SER A 111 -13.96 2.72 -18.83
C SER A 111 -14.13 3.55 -17.56
N THR A 112 -14.43 2.90 -16.44
CA THR A 112 -14.56 3.57 -15.14
C THR A 112 -13.17 3.99 -14.66
N PRO A 113 -12.90 5.29 -14.46
CA PRO A 113 -11.60 5.75 -13.99
C PRO A 113 -11.28 5.14 -12.62
N ALA A 114 -10.04 4.71 -12.45
CA ALA A 114 -9.53 4.17 -11.19
C ALA A 114 -9.84 5.10 -10.02
N ILE A 115 -10.06 4.55 -8.83
CA ILE A 115 -10.41 5.30 -7.61
C ILE A 115 -9.41 6.41 -7.35
N ASP A 116 -8.11 6.16 -7.58
CA ASP A 116 -7.06 7.16 -7.41
C ASP A 116 -7.23 8.38 -8.34
N ILE A 117 -7.66 8.17 -9.58
CA ILE A 117 -7.97 9.26 -10.53
C ILE A 117 -9.18 10.05 -10.04
N ARG A 118 -10.21 9.38 -9.52
CA ARG A 118 -11.38 10.05 -8.94
C ARG A 118 -11.01 10.85 -7.70
N LEU A 119 -10.14 10.31 -6.85
CA LEU A 119 -9.61 10.99 -5.68
C LEU A 119 -8.82 12.24 -6.08
N ALA A 120 -7.88 12.12 -7.02
CA ALA A 120 -7.09 13.24 -7.54
C ALA A 120 -7.97 14.34 -8.14
N ASN A 121 -9.00 13.97 -8.91
CA ASN A 121 -9.97 14.93 -9.45
C ASN A 121 -10.78 15.64 -8.35
N THR A 122 -11.14 14.92 -7.29
CA THR A 122 -11.87 15.50 -6.15
C THR A 122 -10.98 16.46 -5.36
N GLN A 123 -9.72 16.10 -5.13
CA GLN A 123 -8.73 16.99 -4.51
C GLN A 123 -8.48 18.26 -5.34
N SER A 124 -8.38 18.13 -6.66
CA SER A 124 -8.26 19.28 -7.57
C SER A 124 -9.47 20.23 -7.46
N LYS A 125 -10.69 19.67 -7.41
CA LYS A 125 -11.91 20.48 -7.20
C LYS A 125 -11.92 21.19 -5.84
N LEU A 126 -11.44 20.51 -4.79
CA LEU A 126 -11.33 21.09 -3.45
C LEU A 126 -10.36 22.29 -3.47
N LEU A 127 -9.18 22.13 -4.02
CA LEU A 127 -8.17 23.22 -4.15
C LEU A 127 -8.68 24.40 -4.97
N LEU A 128 -9.43 24.15 -6.05
CA LEU A 128 -10.08 25.21 -6.83
C LEU A 128 -11.15 25.94 -6.01
N SER A 129 -11.91 25.25 -5.18
CA SER A 129 -12.89 25.85 -4.28
C SER A 129 -12.22 26.72 -3.21
N GLU A 130 -11.13 26.23 -2.61
CA GLU A 130 -10.31 26.98 -1.65
C GLU A 130 -9.71 28.24 -2.29
N LEU A 131 -9.17 28.14 -3.52
CA LEU A 131 -8.67 29.28 -4.26
C LEU A 131 -9.76 30.32 -4.50
N ASN A 132 -10.98 29.90 -4.87
CA ASN A 132 -12.11 30.80 -5.07
C ASN A 132 -12.54 31.47 -3.76
N THR A 133 -12.49 30.74 -2.64
CA THR A 133 -12.77 31.30 -1.31
C THR A 133 -11.73 32.35 -0.94
N LEU A 134 -10.44 32.07 -1.15
CA LEU A 134 -9.36 33.04 -0.91
C LEU A 134 -9.46 34.29 -1.83
N LYS A 135 -9.87 34.11 -3.08
CA LYS A 135 -10.14 35.27 -3.97
C LYS A 135 -11.31 36.11 -3.47
N LYS A 136 -12.39 35.47 -2.99
CA LYS A 136 -13.56 36.17 -2.46
C LYS A 136 -13.30 36.77 -1.08
N SER A 137 -12.40 36.24 -0.28
CA SER A 137 -12.07 36.80 1.04
C SER A 137 -11.38 38.20 0.95
N LYS A 138 -10.93 38.58 -0.24
CA LYS A 138 -10.43 39.95 -0.51
C LYS A 138 -11.56 40.98 -0.69
N LEU A 139 -12.80 40.53 -0.81
CA LEU A 139 -13.98 41.42 -0.93
C LEU A 139 -14.43 41.84 0.47
N PRO A 140 -14.99 43.06 0.63
CA PRO A 140 -15.55 43.49 1.88
C PRO A 140 -16.74 42.62 2.27
N SER A 141 -16.78 42.21 3.52
CA SER A 141 -17.95 41.51 4.09
C SER A 141 -18.92 42.53 4.68
N VAL A 142 -20.20 42.34 4.40
CA VAL A 142 -21.28 43.16 4.92
C VAL A 142 -22.16 42.28 5.80
N SER A 143 -22.31 42.64 7.06
CA SER A 143 -23.19 41.96 8.01
C SER A 143 -24.21 42.93 8.59
N LEU A 144 -25.44 42.46 8.78
CA LEU A 144 -26.50 43.13 9.49
C LEU A 144 -26.58 42.56 10.91
N PHE A 145 -26.63 43.42 11.89
CA PHE A 145 -26.84 43.00 13.26
C PHE A 145 -27.99 43.78 13.89
N GLY A 146 -28.68 43.13 14.81
CA GLY A 146 -29.76 43.74 15.58
C GLY A 146 -29.84 43.12 16.98
N THR A 147 -29.96 43.95 17.96
CA THR A 147 -30.16 43.53 19.35
C THR A 147 -31.37 44.25 19.93
N TYR A 148 -32.21 43.52 20.61
CA TYR A 148 -33.32 44.04 21.38
C TYR A 148 -33.32 43.44 22.79
N GLY A 149 -33.41 44.30 23.80
CA GLY A 149 -33.35 43.83 25.18
C GLY A 149 -33.97 44.87 26.13
N LYS A 150 -33.86 44.57 27.40
CA LYS A 150 -34.24 45.52 28.45
C LYS A 150 -33.03 45.75 29.35
N THR A 151 -32.74 47.01 29.61
CA THR A 151 -31.63 47.40 30.51
C THR A 151 -32.25 48.03 31.73
N GLY A 152 -31.85 47.51 32.92
CA GLY A 152 -32.24 48.07 34.20
C GLY A 152 -31.16 48.99 34.74
N PHE A 153 -31.56 50.13 35.21
CA PHE A 153 -30.66 51.07 35.94
C PHE A 153 -31.18 51.16 37.38
N GLY A 154 -30.32 50.93 38.35
CA GLY A 154 -30.63 51.05 39.77
C GLY A 154 -29.58 51.93 40.43
N TYR A 155 -30.04 52.87 41.27
CA TYR A 155 -29.18 53.69 42.14
C TYR A 155 -29.42 53.33 43.61
N ASP A 156 -28.33 53.14 44.37
CA ASP A 156 -28.33 52.71 45.76
C ASP A 156 -29.08 53.67 46.73
N LYS A 157 -29.28 54.92 46.30
CA LYS A 157 -29.85 55.99 47.12
C LYS A 157 -31.35 56.27 46.89
N GLN A 158 -32.01 55.58 45.98
CA GLN A 158 -33.43 55.72 45.72
C GLN A 158 -34.13 54.35 45.56
N PRO A 159 -34.52 53.72 46.67
CA PRO A 159 -35.07 52.36 46.65
C PRO A 159 -36.36 52.20 45.83
N ASN A 160 -37.12 53.25 45.56
CA ASN A 160 -38.33 53.19 44.76
C ASN A 160 -38.11 53.13 43.27
N ASP A 161 -36.93 53.42 42.77
CA ASP A 161 -36.55 53.35 41.34
C ASP A 161 -35.65 52.18 41.00
N PHE A 162 -35.39 51.31 42.00
CA PHE A 162 -34.64 50.11 41.82
C PHE A 162 -35.36 49.11 40.93
N LEU A 163 -34.72 48.62 39.88
CA LEU A 163 -35.26 47.65 38.91
C LEU A 163 -36.25 48.19 37.87
N LYS A 164 -36.17 49.46 37.49
CA LYS A 164 -36.85 49.90 36.28
C LYS A 164 -36.10 49.43 35.05
N PHE A 165 -36.79 48.63 34.22
CA PHE A 165 -36.23 48.11 32.97
C PHE A 165 -36.74 48.95 31.79
N TYR A 166 -35.81 49.48 31.05
CA TYR A 166 -36.08 50.25 29.83
C TYR A 166 -35.80 49.40 28.60
N PRO A 167 -36.67 49.39 27.61
CA PRO A 167 -36.40 48.70 26.36
C PRO A 167 -35.28 49.43 25.61
N ILE A 168 -34.27 48.67 25.22
CA ILE A 168 -33.19 49.15 24.35
C ILE A 168 -33.13 48.28 23.12
N GLY A 169 -33.04 48.89 21.98
CA GLY A 169 -32.89 48.20 20.72
C GLY A 169 -31.96 49.00 19.81
N PHE A 170 -31.08 48.31 19.16
CA PHE A 170 -30.27 48.89 18.09
C PHE A 170 -30.04 47.90 16.98
N ALA A 171 -30.00 48.42 15.77
CA ALA A 171 -29.68 47.69 14.58
C ALA A 171 -28.63 48.47 13.78
N GLY A 172 -27.80 47.74 13.09
CA GLY A 172 -26.72 48.38 12.31
C GLY A 172 -26.20 47.47 11.19
N VAL A 173 -25.41 48.10 10.35
CA VAL A 173 -24.69 47.45 9.27
C VAL A 173 -23.18 47.53 9.60
N GLN A 174 -22.52 46.39 9.59
CA GLN A 174 -21.08 46.34 9.75
C GLN A 174 -20.44 45.96 8.44
N ILE A 175 -19.53 46.79 7.96
CA ILE A 175 -18.71 46.51 6.78
C ILE A 175 -17.28 46.26 7.28
N SER A 176 -16.76 45.07 6.99
CA SER A 176 -15.38 44.71 7.31
C SER A 176 -14.60 44.47 6.03
N TYR A 177 -13.47 45.15 5.91
CA TYR A 177 -12.52 44.98 4.81
C TYR A 177 -11.27 44.29 5.35
N PRO A 178 -10.77 43.21 4.66
CA PRO A 178 -9.57 42.45 5.08
C PRO A 178 -8.30 43.27 4.87
#